data_d1578844b965d446422a10c065d27572
#
_entry.id   d1578844b965d446422a10c065d27572
#
_cell.length_a   1.000
_cell.length_b   1.000
_cell.length_c   1.000
_cell.angle_alpha   90.00
_cell.angle_beta   90.00
_cell.angle_gamma   90.00
#
_symmetry.space_group_name_H-M   'P 1'
#
loop_
_entity.id
_entity.type
_entity.pdbx_description
1 polymer ?
#
loop_
_entity_poly.entity_id
_entity_poly.type
_entity_poly.pdbx_seq_one_letter_code
_entity_poly.pdbx_strand_id
1 'polypeptide(L)'
;AEKRLGRGILTFEFGDKEAGDIMTHRKNMVVLSGELTLKEALEIMLEGNNTRYPVFGEDMDNIIGIVHLRDIMAGCHEQHLSKSKLMEVPELLREVEFIPETRNINLLFQSMQRNKSHIVIVVDEYGQTSGLVTMEDILEEIVGNIFDEYDEDHLMIVKNEDDSYFLDGAAPIEEVAKALNLSIDVD
;
A
#
# COMPACT_ATOMS: atom_id res chain seq x y z
N ALA A 1 -27.88 -17.68 -32.72
CA ALA A 1 -27.38 -18.18 -31.45
C ALA A 1 -26.45 -17.09 -30.86
N GLU A 2 -26.99 -16.20 -30.08
CA GLU A 2 -26.23 -15.16 -29.36
C GLU A 2 -25.54 -15.81 -28.14
N LYS A 3 -24.21 -15.86 -28.19
CA LYS A 3 -23.40 -16.12 -27.00
C LYS A 3 -23.38 -14.84 -26.16
N ARG A 4 -24.19 -14.79 -25.10
CA ARG A 4 -23.98 -13.85 -24.01
C ARG A 4 -22.63 -14.17 -23.36
N LEU A 5 -21.66 -13.28 -23.54
CA LEU A 5 -20.47 -13.22 -22.70
C LEU A 5 -20.94 -12.80 -21.30
N GLY A 6 -21.02 -13.77 -20.40
CA GLY A 6 -21.16 -13.50 -18.98
C GLY A 6 -19.97 -12.68 -18.53
N ARG A 7 -20.22 -11.54 -17.87
CA ARG A 7 -19.23 -10.85 -17.06
C ARG A 7 -18.78 -11.82 -15.99
N GLY A 8 -17.63 -12.48 -16.21
CA GLY A 8 -16.95 -13.24 -15.18
C GLY A 8 -16.52 -12.22 -14.12
N ILE A 9 -17.17 -12.27 -12.97
CA ILE A 9 -16.62 -11.68 -11.76
C ILE A 9 -15.39 -12.54 -11.48
N LEU A 10 -14.18 -11.99 -11.67
CA LEU A 10 -12.96 -12.59 -11.19
C LEU A 10 -13.07 -12.60 -9.67
N THR A 11 -13.45 -13.73 -9.11
CA THR A 11 -13.42 -13.96 -7.67
C THR A 11 -11.96 -14.36 -7.36
N PHE A 12 -11.17 -13.37 -6.94
CA PHE A 12 -9.86 -13.65 -6.37
C PHE A 12 -10.09 -14.21 -4.97
N GLU A 13 -9.59 -15.41 -4.71
CA GLU A 13 -9.60 -16.01 -3.39
C GLU A 13 -8.29 -15.61 -2.69
N PHE A 14 -8.35 -14.60 -1.81
CA PHE A 14 -7.21 -14.15 -1.00
C PHE A 14 -6.89 -15.08 0.19
N GLY A 15 -7.50 -16.26 0.25
CA GLY A 15 -7.48 -17.06 1.45
C GLY A 15 -8.20 -16.35 2.61
N ASP A 16 -7.78 -16.63 3.83
CA ASP A 16 -8.38 -16.10 5.05
C ASP A 16 -7.63 -14.87 5.60
N LYS A 17 -6.85 -14.14 4.74
CA LYS A 17 -6.07 -12.97 5.18
C LYS A 17 -6.95 -11.81 5.63
N GLU A 18 -6.48 -11.13 6.65
CA GLU A 18 -7.11 -9.99 7.29
C GLU A 18 -6.33 -8.68 7.00
N ALA A 19 -6.97 -7.54 7.23
CA ALA A 19 -6.33 -6.23 7.01
C ALA A 19 -5.05 -6.06 7.85
N GLY A 20 -5.03 -6.63 9.06
CA GLY A 20 -3.87 -6.64 9.94
C GLY A 20 -2.64 -7.34 9.35
N ASP A 21 -2.85 -8.33 8.46
CA ASP A 21 -1.74 -9.10 7.85
C ASP A 21 -0.98 -8.31 6.78
N ILE A 22 -1.67 -7.34 6.14
CA ILE A 22 -1.13 -6.59 4.98
C ILE A 22 -0.95 -5.10 5.25
N MET A 23 -1.38 -4.59 6.41
CA MET A 23 -1.35 -3.16 6.70
C MET A 23 0.07 -2.61 6.85
N THR A 24 0.26 -1.37 6.46
CA THR A 24 1.38 -0.57 6.94
C THR A 24 1.13 -0.23 8.40
N HIS A 25 1.92 -0.81 9.30
CA HIS A 25 1.78 -0.59 10.74
C HIS A 25 1.97 0.88 11.14
N ARG A 26 1.27 1.31 12.22
CA ARG A 26 1.30 2.66 12.78
C ARG A 26 2.69 3.30 12.84
N LYS A 27 3.71 2.55 13.28
CA LYS A 27 5.09 3.03 13.41
C LYS A 27 5.76 3.40 12.09
N ASN A 28 5.25 2.88 10.98
CA ASN A 28 5.78 3.08 9.63
C ASN A 28 4.89 4.03 8.80
N MET A 29 3.74 4.47 9.35
CA MET A 29 2.87 5.42 8.68
C MET A 29 3.53 6.78 8.56
N VAL A 30 3.45 7.39 7.39
CA VAL A 30 3.77 8.80 7.19
C VAL A 30 2.45 9.59 7.26
N VAL A 31 2.31 10.38 8.29
CA VAL A 31 1.10 11.16 8.58
C VAL A 31 1.44 12.63 8.76
N LEU A 32 0.48 13.52 8.54
CA LEU A 32 0.65 14.96 8.68
C LEU A 32 -0.15 15.47 9.89
N SER A 33 0.40 16.41 10.63
CA SER A 33 -0.37 17.12 11.66
C SER A 33 -1.33 18.12 11.01
N GLY A 34 -2.57 18.17 11.49
CA GLY A 34 -3.54 19.18 11.08
C GLY A 34 -3.13 20.62 11.41
N GLU A 35 -2.17 20.79 12.33
CA GLU A 35 -1.60 22.09 12.70
C GLU A 35 -0.58 22.63 11.68
N LEU A 36 -0.07 21.80 10.76
CA LEU A 36 0.83 22.24 9.69
C LEU A 36 0.10 23.17 8.73
N THR A 37 0.80 24.20 8.28
CA THR A 37 0.33 25.02 7.15
C THR A 37 0.37 24.21 5.86
N LEU A 38 -0.43 24.59 4.88
CA LEU A 38 -0.42 23.92 3.57
C LEU A 38 0.98 23.88 2.95
N LYS A 39 1.76 24.97 3.16
CA LYS A 39 3.12 25.04 2.64
C LYS A 39 4.06 24.03 3.31
N GLU A 40 4.04 23.93 4.63
CA GLU A 40 4.84 22.97 5.40
C GLU A 40 4.44 21.53 5.04
N ALA A 41 3.14 21.28 4.94
CA ALA A 41 2.63 19.98 4.50
C ALA A 41 3.12 19.62 3.08
N LEU A 42 3.09 20.59 2.15
CA LEU A 42 3.60 20.39 0.79
C LEU A 42 5.08 20.01 0.77
N GLU A 43 5.91 20.70 1.58
CA GLU A 43 7.34 20.41 1.68
C GLU A 43 7.57 18.94 2.11
N ILE A 44 6.88 18.49 3.17
CA ILE A 44 6.96 17.09 3.64
C ILE A 44 6.47 16.09 2.57
N MET A 45 5.36 16.42 1.90
CA MET A 45 4.77 15.55 0.87
C MET A 45 5.67 15.41 -0.37
N LEU A 46 6.43 16.46 -0.72
CA LEU A 46 7.35 16.44 -1.85
C LEU A 46 8.64 15.67 -1.56
N GLU A 47 9.05 15.57 -0.30
CA GLU A 47 10.17 14.73 0.12
C GLU A 47 9.79 13.24 0.17
N GLY A 48 8.50 12.95 0.33
CA GLY A 48 7.96 11.59 0.35
C GLY A 48 7.58 11.08 -1.05
N ASN A 49 7.36 9.76 -1.13
CA ASN A 49 6.98 9.10 -2.39
C ASN A 49 5.45 8.85 -2.50
N ASN A 50 4.68 9.30 -1.52
CA ASN A 50 3.25 9.04 -1.47
C ASN A 50 2.44 10.17 -2.10
N THR A 51 1.28 9.86 -2.65
CA THR A 51 0.35 10.87 -3.20
C THR A 51 -0.77 11.22 -2.22
N ARG A 52 -1.00 10.40 -1.20
CA ARG A 52 -2.04 10.57 -0.18
C ARG A 52 -1.44 10.41 1.20
N TYR A 53 -1.86 11.29 2.10
CA TYR A 53 -1.35 11.31 3.47
C TYR A 53 -2.52 11.44 4.45
N PRO A 54 -2.60 10.57 5.48
CA PRO A 54 -3.51 10.77 6.59
C PRO A 54 -3.12 12.04 7.37
N VAL A 55 -4.13 12.76 7.83
CA VAL A 55 -3.97 13.95 8.67
C VAL A 55 -4.55 13.64 10.04
N PHE A 56 -3.78 13.87 11.09
CA PHE A 56 -4.25 13.75 12.46
C PHE A 56 -4.50 15.10 13.11
N GLY A 57 -5.46 15.15 14.04
CA GLY A 57 -5.79 16.33 14.83
C GLY A 57 -4.90 16.44 16.06
N GLU A 58 -5.36 15.90 17.20
CA GLU A 58 -4.63 15.99 18.48
C GLU A 58 -3.47 14.98 18.55
N ASP A 59 -3.71 13.75 18.11
CA ASP A 59 -2.73 12.69 18.08
C ASP A 59 -3.01 11.69 16.94
N MET A 60 -2.17 10.66 16.80
CA MET A 60 -2.27 9.66 15.73
C MET A 60 -3.52 8.75 15.84
N ASP A 61 -4.24 8.75 16.97
CA ASP A 61 -5.49 8.04 17.13
C ASP A 61 -6.69 8.88 16.67
N ASN A 62 -6.46 10.19 16.46
CA ASN A 62 -7.45 11.13 15.95
C ASN A 62 -7.16 11.49 14.48
N ILE A 63 -7.31 10.53 13.56
CA ILE A 63 -7.20 10.82 12.13
C ILE A 63 -8.45 11.56 11.67
N ILE A 64 -8.28 12.79 11.20
CA ILE A 64 -9.36 13.70 10.79
C ILE A 64 -9.67 13.66 9.29
N GLY A 65 -8.82 13.02 8.48
CA GLY A 65 -9.03 12.88 7.04
C GLY A 65 -7.77 12.52 6.28
N ILE A 66 -7.89 12.53 4.96
CA ILE A 66 -6.80 12.27 4.01
C ILE A 66 -6.64 13.49 3.11
N VAL A 67 -5.41 13.94 2.91
CA VAL A 67 -5.06 14.94 1.90
C VAL A 67 -4.39 14.29 0.70
N HIS A 68 -4.63 14.87 -0.46
CA HIS A 68 -3.99 14.46 -1.70
C HIS A 68 -2.96 15.50 -2.14
N LEU A 69 -1.75 15.08 -2.51
CA LEU A 69 -0.65 15.97 -2.92
C LEU A 69 -1.10 17.01 -3.96
N ARG A 70 -1.83 16.60 -4.97
CA ARG A 70 -2.35 17.48 -6.02
C ARG A 70 -3.25 18.60 -5.48
N ASP A 71 -4.09 18.26 -4.49
CA ASP A 71 -5.02 19.24 -3.91
C ASP A 71 -4.26 20.24 -3.03
N ILE A 72 -3.27 19.78 -2.28
CA ILE A 72 -2.37 20.66 -1.49
C ILE A 72 -1.55 21.55 -2.41
N MET A 73 -1.00 21.04 -3.52
CA MET A 73 -0.30 21.86 -4.52
C MET A 73 -1.20 22.96 -5.08
N ALA A 74 -2.45 22.64 -5.42
CA ALA A 74 -3.42 23.60 -5.90
C ALA A 74 -3.74 24.66 -4.85
N GLY A 75 -3.98 24.26 -3.59
CA GLY A 75 -4.22 25.16 -2.46
C GLY A 75 -3.06 26.09 -2.17
N CYS A 76 -1.82 25.61 -2.28
CA CYS A 76 -0.63 26.45 -2.10
C CYS A 76 -0.45 27.51 -3.20
N HIS A 77 -1.02 27.29 -4.38
CA HIS A 77 -1.02 28.30 -5.45
C HIS A 77 -1.90 29.50 -5.09
N GLU A 78 -2.90 29.29 -4.26
CA GLU A 78 -3.74 30.36 -3.72
C GLU A 78 -3.04 31.00 -2.52
N GLN A 79 -2.48 32.22 -2.70
CA GLN A 79 -1.63 32.88 -1.70
C GLN A 79 -2.25 33.00 -0.30
N HIS A 80 -3.60 33.09 -0.21
CA HIS A 80 -4.29 33.19 1.08
C HIS A 80 -4.41 31.84 1.80
N LEU A 81 -4.42 30.70 1.09
CA LEU A 81 -4.52 29.37 1.68
C LEU A 81 -3.17 28.80 2.08
N SER A 82 -2.08 29.19 1.43
CA SER A 82 -0.75 28.62 1.67
C SER A 82 -0.28 28.71 3.13
N LYS A 83 -0.79 29.68 3.89
CA LYS A 83 -0.48 29.92 5.33
C LYS A 83 -1.55 29.39 6.27
N SER A 84 -2.67 28.88 5.76
CA SER A 84 -3.73 28.28 6.57
C SER A 84 -3.28 26.90 7.03
N LYS A 85 -3.72 26.50 8.22
CA LYS A 85 -3.49 25.13 8.71
C LYS A 85 -4.37 24.12 7.95
N LEU A 86 -3.90 22.89 7.83
CA LEU A 86 -4.66 21.82 7.17
C LEU A 86 -6.06 21.65 7.77
N MET A 87 -6.17 21.68 9.11
CA MET A 87 -7.46 21.56 9.81
C MET A 87 -8.40 22.75 9.60
N GLU A 88 -7.90 23.89 9.14
CA GLU A 88 -8.70 25.10 8.86
C GLU A 88 -9.28 25.11 7.44
N VAL A 89 -8.89 24.12 6.59
CA VAL A 89 -9.32 24.02 5.20
C VAL A 89 -9.97 22.66 4.96
N PRO A 90 -11.17 22.44 5.53
CA PRO A 90 -11.85 21.13 5.49
C PRO A 90 -12.13 20.63 4.07
N GLU A 91 -12.19 21.52 3.08
CA GLU A 91 -12.42 21.16 1.66
C GLU A 91 -11.27 20.32 1.06
N LEU A 92 -10.08 20.40 1.65
CA LEU A 92 -8.91 19.60 1.26
C LEU A 92 -8.84 18.26 2.00
N LEU A 93 -9.58 18.12 3.12
CA LEU A 93 -9.66 16.89 3.91
C LEU A 93 -10.76 15.99 3.35
N ARG A 94 -10.37 14.86 2.79
CA ARG A 94 -11.30 13.83 2.33
C ARG A 94 -11.63 12.89 3.48
N GLU A 95 -12.87 12.45 3.55
CA GLU A 95 -13.30 11.42 4.50
C GLU A 95 -12.48 10.15 4.32
N VAL A 96 -12.20 9.48 5.44
CA VAL A 96 -11.48 8.20 5.48
C VAL A 96 -12.35 7.16 6.18
N GLU A 97 -12.33 5.94 5.66
CA GLU A 97 -12.99 4.79 6.27
C GLU A 97 -12.09 4.17 7.34
N PHE A 98 -12.65 3.85 8.51
CA PHE A 98 -11.97 3.12 9.57
C PHE A 98 -12.47 1.67 9.57
N ILE A 99 -11.56 0.73 9.65
CA ILE A 99 -11.85 -0.70 9.63
C ILE A 99 -11.11 -1.43 10.76
N PRO A 100 -11.64 -2.53 11.31
CA PRO A 100 -10.91 -3.35 12.26
C PRO A 100 -9.78 -4.16 11.57
N GLU A 101 -8.75 -4.52 12.34
CA GLU A 101 -7.65 -5.39 11.89
C GLU A 101 -8.13 -6.72 11.31
N THR A 102 -9.21 -7.27 11.88
CA THR A 102 -9.83 -8.54 11.48
C THR A 102 -10.68 -8.46 10.20
N ARG A 103 -10.65 -7.32 9.51
CA ARG A 103 -11.40 -7.15 8.25
C ARG A 103 -10.82 -8.02 7.17
N ASN A 104 -11.60 -8.97 6.64
CA ASN A 104 -11.19 -9.80 5.51
C ASN A 104 -10.87 -8.95 4.27
N ILE A 105 -9.70 -9.18 3.66
CA ILE A 105 -9.18 -8.36 2.55
C ILE A 105 -10.02 -8.43 1.28
N ASN A 106 -10.73 -9.56 1.01
CA ASN A 106 -11.67 -9.65 -0.13
C ASN A 106 -12.82 -8.66 0.01
N LEU A 107 -13.41 -8.63 1.22
CA LEU A 107 -14.51 -7.71 1.51
C LEU A 107 -14.04 -6.25 1.53
N LEU A 108 -12.81 -6.04 2.02
CA LEU A 108 -12.17 -4.73 2.01
C LEU A 108 -11.97 -4.24 0.58
N PHE A 109 -11.39 -5.06 -0.29
CA PHE A 109 -11.18 -4.73 -1.70
C PHE A 109 -12.48 -4.33 -2.41
N GLN A 110 -13.55 -5.12 -2.19
CA GLN A 110 -14.86 -4.81 -2.78
C GLN A 110 -15.45 -3.49 -2.26
N SER A 111 -15.28 -3.18 -0.94
CA SER A 111 -15.77 -1.92 -0.37
C SER A 111 -14.98 -0.75 -0.91
N MET A 112 -13.65 -0.84 -0.95
CA MET A 112 -12.78 0.20 -1.48
C MET A 112 -13.06 0.49 -2.96
N GLN A 113 -13.27 -0.55 -3.78
CA GLN A 113 -13.67 -0.37 -5.20
C GLN A 113 -15.02 0.35 -5.33
N ARG A 114 -16.01 -0.06 -4.54
CA ARG A 114 -17.35 0.52 -4.57
C ARG A 114 -17.35 1.99 -4.17
N ASN A 115 -16.61 2.31 -3.10
CA ASN A 115 -16.52 3.65 -2.53
C ASN A 115 -15.48 4.51 -3.25
N LYS A 116 -14.72 3.93 -4.21
CA LYS A 116 -13.58 4.57 -4.88
C LYS A 116 -12.55 5.11 -3.87
N SER A 117 -12.41 4.41 -2.75
CA SER A 117 -11.41 4.68 -1.74
C SER A 117 -10.09 4.01 -2.11
N HIS A 118 -8.98 4.72 -1.92
CA HIS A 118 -7.64 4.20 -2.19
C HIS A 118 -6.85 3.91 -0.92
N ILE A 119 -7.37 4.35 0.23
CA ILE A 119 -6.71 4.22 1.53
C ILE A 119 -7.77 4.13 2.62
N VAL A 120 -7.56 3.27 3.59
CA VAL A 120 -8.38 3.11 4.80
C VAL A 120 -7.49 3.10 6.02
N ILE A 121 -8.01 3.50 7.16
CA ILE A 121 -7.31 3.43 8.46
C ILE A 121 -7.76 2.17 9.18
N VAL A 122 -6.77 1.43 9.68
CA VAL A 122 -7.00 0.22 10.48
C VAL A 122 -6.96 0.59 11.96
N VAL A 123 -7.95 0.12 12.72
CA VAL A 123 -8.05 0.35 14.15
C VAL A 123 -8.12 -0.96 14.92
N ASP A 124 -7.60 -0.94 16.14
CA ASP A 124 -7.70 -2.04 17.08
C ASP A 124 -9.08 -2.08 17.76
N GLU A 125 -9.27 -3.04 18.69
CA GLU A 125 -10.50 -3.22 19.48
C GLU A 125 -10.80 -2.07 20.46
N TYR A 126 -9.82 -1.20 20.71
CA TYR A 126 -9.97 -0.01 21.57
C TYR A 126 -10.22 1.26 20.75
N GLY A 127 -10.22 1.16 19.41
CA GLY A 127 -10.38 2.28 18.49
C GLY A 127 -9.10 3.08 18.26
N GLN A 128 -7.93 2.55 18.65
CA GLN A 128 -6.64 3.19 18.38
C GLN A 128 -6.18 2.84 16.96
N THR A 129 -5.49 3.76 16.32
CA THR A 129 -4.93 3.54 14.98
C THR A 129 -3.81 2.51 15.03
N SER A 130 -4.00 1.36 14.40
CA SER A 130 -3.02 0.28 14.26
C SER A 130 -2.18 0.43 13.00
N GLY A 131 -2.78 0.97 11.94
CA GLY A 131 -2.11 1.10 10.66
C GLY A 131 -3.00 1.70 9.58
N LEU A 132 -2.60 1.51 8.34
CA LEU A 132 -3.41 1.82 7.15
C LEU A 132 -3.25 0.71 6.10
N VAL A 133 -4.26 0.58 5.24
CA VAL A 133 -4.20 -0.28 4.06
C VAL A 133 -4.52 0.57 2.83
N THR A 134 -3.72 0.40 1.79
CA THR A 134 -3.96 1.01 0.48
C THR A 134 -4.55 -0.01 -0.51
N MET A 135 -5.11 0.47 -1.60
CA MET A 135 -5.56 -0.39 -2.70
C MET A 135 -4.37 -1.13 -3.32
N GLU A 136 -3.23 -0.47 -3.35
CA GLU A 136 -1.96 -0.99 -3.86
C GLU A 136 -1.50 -2.20 -3.03
N ASP A 137 -1.55 -2.14 -1.69
CA ASP A 137 -1.20 -3.27 -0.79
C ASP A 137 -2.07 -4.49 -1.06
N ILE A 138 -3.38 -4.27 -1.27
CA ILE A 138 -4.32 -5.36 -1.59
C ILE A 138 -3.99 -5.95 -2.98
N LEU A 139 -3.69 -5.11 -3.96
CA LEU A 139 -3.35 -5.56 -5.31
C LEU A 139 -2.02 -6.33 -5.34
N GLU A 140 -1.03 -5.89 -4.58
CA GLU A 140 0.24 -6.60 -4.43
C GLU A 140 0.03 -8.01 -3.86
N GLU A 141 -0.86 -8.14 -2.88
CA GLU A 141 -1.22 -9.43 -2.31
C GLU A 141 -1.93 -10.37 -3.32
N ILE A 142 -2.73 -9.80 -4.25
CA ILE A 142 -3.44 -10.58 -5.28
C ILE A 142 -2.50 -11.06 -6.37
N VAL A 143 -1.65 -10.15 -6.85
CA VAL A 143 -0.86 -10.36 -8.07
C VAL A 143 0.49 -10.97 -7.74
N GLY A 144 0.90 -10.93 -6.45
CA GLY A 144 2.28 -11.13 -6.04
C GLY A 144 3.13 -9.93 -6.49
N ASN A 145 4.42 -9.97 -6.25
CA ASN A 145 5.31 -8.96 -6.80
C ASN A 145 5.09 -8.92 -8.31
N ILE A 146 4.48 -7.84 -8.80
CA ILE A 146 4.49 -7.53 -10.23
C ILE A 146 5.96 -7.22 -10.49
N PHE A 147 6.66 -8.15 -11.14
CA PHE A 147 7.99 -7.87 -11.67
C PHE A 147 7.82 -6.62 -12.53
N ASP A 148 8.48 -5.51 -12.15
CA ASP A 148 8.54 -4.33 -12.99
C ASP A 148 9.19 -4.76 -14.31
N GLU A 149 8.73 -4.26 -15.45
CA GLU A 149 9.33 -4.53 -16.77
C GLU A 149 10.83 -4.14 -16.83
N TYR A 150 11.32 -3.48 -15.77
CA TYR A 150 12.71 -3.09 -15.53
C TYR A 150 13.43 -3.93 -14.47
N ASP A 151 12.74 -4.84 -13.77
CA ASP A 151 13.42 -5.87 -13.03
C ASP A 151 14.02 -6.82 -14.05
N GLU A 152 15.26 -6.57 -14.42
CA GLU A 152 16.07 -7.56 -15.11
C GLU A 152 15.91 -8.85 -14.30
N ASP A 153 15.41 -9.92 -14.96
CA ASP A 153 15.40 -11.25 -14.40
C ASP A 153 16.79 -11.53 -13.81
N HIS A 154 16.98 -11.23 -12.53
CA HIS A 154 18.06 -11.81 -11.77
C HIS A 154 17.72 -13.30 -11.67
N LEU A 155 17.98 -14.00 -12.78
CA LEU A 155 18.03 -15.45 -12.76
C LEU A 155 19.06 -15.81 -11.71
N MET A 156 18.60 -16.07 -10.47
CA MET A 156 19.48 -16.42 -9.35
C MET A 156 20.37 -17.63 -9.70
N ILE A 157 19.97 -18.39 -10.73
CA ILE A 157 20.67 -19.58 -11.21
C ILE A 157 20.62 -19.57 -12.74
N VAL A 158 21.76 -19.34 -13.39
CA VAL A 158 21.89 -19.39 -14.84
C VAL A 158 22.77 -20.57 -15.24
N LYS A 159 22.25 -21.48 -16.06
CA LYS A 159 23.04 -22.56 -16.65
C LYS A 159 23.68 -22.06 -17.96
N ASN A 160 25.00 -22.13 -18.06
CA ASN A 160 25.76 -21.79 -19.25
C ASN A 160 25.81 -22.96 -20.25
N GLU A 161 26.21 -22.69 -21.49
CA GLU A 161 26.34 -23.69 -22.59
C GLU A 161 27.42 -24.75 -22.29
N ASP A 162 28.36 -24.46 -21.40
CA ASP A 162 29.48 -25.35 -21.00
C ASP A 162 29.15 -26.20 -19.78
N ASP A 163 27.85 -26.34 -19.41
CA ASP A 163 27.36 -27.02 -18.21
C ASP A 163 27.83 -26.40 -16.89
N SER A 164 28.44 -25.20 -16.89
CA SER A 164 28.67 -24.42 -15.69
C SER A 164 27.40 -23.66 -15.26
N TYR A 165 27.33 -23.28 -13.98
CA TYR A 165 26.22 -22.50 -13.41
C TYR A 165 26.75 -21.20 -12.83
N PHE A 166 26.10 -20.09 -13.19
CA PHE A 166 26.24 -18.84 -12.47
C PHE A 166 25.17 -18.81 -11.38
N LEU A 167 25.61 -18.62 -10.13
CA LEU A 167 24.70 -18.59 -8.97
C LEU A 167 24.83 -17.23 -8.30
N ASP A 168 23.69 -16.59 -8.02
CA ASP A 168 23.65 -15.46 -7.11
C ASP A 168 23.87 -15.95 -5.68
N GLY A 169 24.70 -15.23 -4.90
CA GLY A 169 24.97 -15.57 -3.51
C GLY A 169 23.75 -15.48 -2.58
N ALA A 170 22.67 -14.84 -3.01
CA ALA A 170 21.39 -14.75 -2.32
C ALA A 170 20.41 -15.86 -2.71
N ALA A 171 20.76 -16.74 -3.67
CA ALA A 171 19.88 -17.82 -4.13
C ALA A 171 19.56 -18.80 -2.98
N PRO A 172 18.27 -19.18 -2.79
CA PRO A 172 17.89 -20.17 -1.80
C PRO A 172 18.58 -21.51 -2.02
N ILE A 173 19.17 -22.09 -0.96
CA ILE A 173 19.95 -23.32 -1.06
C ILE A 173 19.15 -24.49 -1.66
N GLU A 174 17.85 -24.52 -1.43
CA GLU A 174 16.94 -25.53 -1.97
C GLU A 174 16.80 -25.44 -3.49
N GLU A 175 16.78 -24.22 -4.05
CA GLU A 175 16.73 -24.00 -5.50
C GLU A 175 18.05 -24.34 -6.16
N VAL A 176 19.18 -24.01 -5.50
CA VAL A 176 20.52 -24.40 -5.94
C VAL A 176 20.65 -25.92 -5.98
N ALA A 177 20.23 -26.60 -4.92
CA ALA A 177 20.25 -28.05 -4.84
C ALA A 177 19.43 -28.70 -5.96
N LYS A 178 18.24 -28.17 -6.23
CA LYS A 178 17.36 -28.65 -7.29
C LYS A 178 17.96 -28.43 -8.68
N ALA A 179 18.55 -27.26 -8.93
CA ALA A 179 19.18 -26.92 -10.21
C ALA A 179 20.41 -27.80 -10.49
N LEU A 180 21.20 -28.08 -9.47
CA LEU A 180 22.40 -28.91 -9.56
C LEU A 180 22.13 -30.40 -9.39
N ASN A 181 20.87 -30.79 -9.18
CA ASN A 181 20.44 -32.17 -8.93
C ASN A 181 21.17 -32.83 -7.75
N LEU A 182 21.40 -32.04 -6.69
CA LEU A 182 22.04 -32.47 -5.45
C LEU A 182 20.99 -32.76 -4.37
N SER A 183 21.19 -33.82 -3.60
CA SER A 183 20.42 -34.04 -2.36
C SER A 183 21.21 -33.41 -1.21
N ILE A 184 20.70 -32.28 -0.67
CA ILE A 184 21.29 -31.62 0.50
C ILE A 184 20.38 -31.93 1.68
N ASP A 185 20.89 -32.66 2.67
CA ASP A 185 20.26 -32.78 3.98
C ASP A 185 20.48 -31.46 4.71
N VAL A 186 19.41 -30.73 4.96
CA VAL A 186 19.43 -29.54 5.81
C VAL A 186 19.04 -30.00 7.21
N ASP A 187 20.06 -30.21 8.08
CA ASP A 187 19.85 -30.43 9.51
C ASP A 187 19.37 -29.16 10.23
#